data_cbc085342baa019b1e23a69036e31a52
#
_entry.id   cbc085342baa019b1e23a69036e31a52
#
_cell.length_a   1.000
_cell.length_b   1.000
_cell.length_c   1.000
_cell.angle_alpha   90.00
_cell.angle_beta   90.00
_cell.angle_gamma   90.00
#
_symmetry.space_group_name_H-M   'P 1'
#
loop_
_entity.id
_entity.type
_entity.pdbx_description
1 polymer ?
#
loop_
_entity_poly.entity_id
_entity_poly.type
_entity_poly.pdbx_seq_one_letter_code
_entity_poly.pdbx_strand_id
1 'polypeptide(L)'
;MTLRWEKRWEWGMVVLALVLLPRISTAQTSILPKACVDCHASETKYPVRGARTQYLTSGHRNLGNASYANSDDCQGCHTNEGFIERVNKGSVDTKKFVRYPSEIGCFTCHAPHETGNFSLRKTTAVKLANGVTFDRGKGNLCASCHQARRTPKDEVKARNIPTSSWGAHHGPQADMLAGTNAYELPDKKYSKSPHAALPQAECVACHMTLPNGRYSLAPAIGGHSFNLEGEVHEQRVVNTAGCLTSGCHREMKQVKGTPYFDRKAPADYDGNGKIETIQQEVQGLYERLINIKGTGLLQTMSNPIYDGKGNFIPNNKTQYPVEVVGALYNYKFVKEDGSKGIHNTAYAVQLLMDSIKSLDKNFDDSKRPH
;
A
#
# COMPACT_ATOMS: atom_id res chain seq x y z
N MET A 1 -65.08 36.97 52.24
CA MET A 1 -64.15 36.27 53.16
C MET A 1 -63.08 35.57 52.30
N THR A 2 -61.99 36.22 52.09
CA THR A 2 -60.91 35.75 51.20
C THR A 2 -59.62 35.88 51.99
N LEU A 3 -59.01 34.73 52.38
CA LEU A 3 -57.75 34.67 53.04
C LEU A 3 -56.67 34.58 51.96
N ARG A 4 -55.84 35.58 51.89
CA ARG A 4 -54.63 35.69 51.05
C ARG A 4 -53.46 35.05 51.82
N TRP A 5 -52.79 34.01 51.23
CA TRP A 5 -51.55 33.46 51.73
C TRP A 5 -50.40 34.10 50.94
N GLU A 6 -49.59 34.90 51.64
CA GLU A 6 -48.32 35.38 51.13
C GLU A 6 -47.25 34.36 51.38
N LYS A 7 -46.66 33.83 50.33
CA LYS A 7 -45.43 32.99 50.41
C LYS A 7 -44.19 33.88 50.40
N ARG A 8 -43.52 33.97 51.52
CA ARG A 8 -42.16 34.55 51.62
C ARG A 8 -41.19 33.58 50.97
N TRP A 9 -40.45 34.02 50.00
CA TRP A 9 -39.30 33.31 49.41
C TRP A 9 -38.04 33.71 50.22
N GLU A 10 -37.48 32.79 50.98
CA GLU A 10 -36.17 32.97 51.58
C GLU A 10 -35.14 32.49 50.57
N TRP A 11 -34.32 33.41 50.11
CA TRP A 11 -33.17 33.12 49.26
C TRP A 11 -32.04 32.54 50.12
N GLY A 12 -31.93 31.23 50.15
CA GLY A 12 -30.76 30.58 50.68
C GLY A 12 -29.61 30.69 49.70
N MET A 13 -28.62 31.51 49.99
CA MET A 13 -27.35 31.56 49.23
C MET A 13 -26.62 30.27 49.48
N VAL A 14 -26.61 29.38 48.50
CA VAL A 14 -25.68 28.22 48.46
C VAL A 14 -24.34 28.73 48.02
N VAL A 15 -23.43 28.93 48.94
CA VAL A 15 -22.00 29.18 48.64
C VAL A 15 -21.40 27.88 48.17
N LEU A 16 -21.27 27.74 46.87
CA LEU A 16 -20.52 26.62 46.25
C LEU A 16 -19.03 26.85 46.50
N ALA A 17 -18.48 26.22 47.56
CA ALA A 17 -17.05 26.18 47.76
C ALA A 17 -16.40 25.32 46.67
N LEU A 18 -15.87 25.97 45.64
CA LEU A 18 -15.00 25.36 44.65
C LEU A 18 -13.70 24.90 45.36
N VAL A 19 -13.66 23.69 45.81
CA VAL A 19 -12.42 23.04 46.24
C VAL A 19 -11.54 22.87 45.01
N LEU A 20 -10.64 23.80 44.78
CA LEU A 20 -9.51 23.65 43.84
C LEU A 20 -8.58 22.56 44.41
N LEU A 21 -8.92 21.31 44.12
CA LEU A 21 -7.95 20.24 44.26
C LEU A 21 -6.80 20.51 43.29
N PRO A 22 -5.57 20.64 43.75
CA PRO A 22 -4.44 20.70 42.87
C PRO A 22 -4.47 19.41 42.03
N ARG A 23 -4.63 19.56 40.72
CA ARG A 23 -4.34 18.45 39.81
C ARG A 23 -2.88 18.10 40.00
N ILE A 24 -2.61 17.15 40.88
CA ILE A 24 -1.32 16.48 40.91
C ILE A 24 -1.26 15.78 39.56
N SER A 25 -0.64 16.47 38.59
CA SER A 25 -0.11 15.81 37.41
C SER A 25 0.89 14.80 37.93
N THR A 26 0.45 13.59 38.19
CA THR A 26 1.35 12.47 38.33
C THR A 26 2.04 12.37 36.98
N ALA A 27 3.19 13.03 36.84
CA ALA A 27 4.15 12.66 35.83
C ALA A 27 4.28 11.14 35.98
N GLN A 28 3.76 10.40 35.00
CA GLN A 28 3.94 8.96 34.95
C GLN A 28 5.45 8.75 34.90
N THR A 29 6.04 8.55 36.06
CA THR A 29 7.43 8.12 36.17
C THR A 29 7.50 6.83 35.38
N SER A 30 8.21 6.87 34.26
CA SER A 30 8.45 5.69 33.46
C SER A 30 8.96 4.59 34.38
N ILE A 31 8.21 3.49 34.50
CA ILE A 31 8.64 2.32 35.25
C ILE A 31 9.81 1.58 34.56
N LEU A 32 10.22 2.09 33.40
CA LEU A 32 11.33 1.54 32.63
C LEU A 32 12.67 1.97 33.24
N PRO A 33 13.66 1.07 33.32
CA PRO A 33 15.03 1.42 33.66
C PRO A 33 15.55 2.57 32.79
N LYS A 34 16.45 3.40 33.34
CA LYS A 34 17.02 4.55 32.61
C LYS A 34 17.57 4.18 31.23
N ALA A 35 18.23 3.04 31.11
CA ALA A 35 18.73 2.52 29.83
C ALA A 35 17.63 2.27 28.79
N CYS A 36 16.41 1.95 29.22
CA CYS A 36 15.26 1.77 28.33
C CYS A 36 14.69 3.14 27.91
N VAL A 37 14.73 4.14 28.82
CA VAL A 37 14.26 5.50 28.54
C VAL A 37 15.08 6.17 27.46
N ASP A 38 16.38 5.90 27.40
CA ASP A 38 17.29 6.47 26.39
C ASP A 38 16.88 6.12 24.95
N CYS A 39 16.17 4.99 24.75
CA CYS A 39 15.66 4.57 23.46
C CYS A 39 14.13 4.72 23.33
N HIS A 40 13.39 4.60 24.43
CA HIS A 40 11.93 4.54 24.43
C HIS A 40 11.24 5.87 24.79
N ALA A 41 11.97 6.92 25.15
CA ALA A 41 11.40 8.23 25.40
C ALA A 41 11.13 9.01 24.10
N SER A 42 10.27 10.03 24.17
CA SER A 42 9.80 10.79 23.02
C SER A 42 10.83 11.70 22.37
N GLU A 43 11.90 12.07 23.09
CA GLU A 43 12.90 13.05 22.65
C GLU A 43 14.31 12.47 22.57
N THR A 44 14.42 11.19 22.25
CA THR A 44 15.70 10.48 22.19
C THR A 44 16.22 10.37 20.76
N LYS A 45 17.47 9.95 20.64
CA LYS A 45 18.11 9.60 19.36
C LYS A 45 17.26 8.64 18.52
N TYR A 46 16.43 7.83 19.17
CA TYR A 46 15.52 6.87 18.54
C TYR A 46 14.08 7.19 18.97
N PRO A 47 13.32 7.95 18.18
CA PRO A 47 11.97 8.37 18.55
C PRO A 47 10.95 7.23 18.43
N VAL A 48 11.14 6.17 19.22
CA VAL A 48 10.31 4.94 19.19
C VAL A 48 8.84 5.25 19.42
N ARG A 49 8.54 6.20 20.31
CA ARG A 49 7.15 6.60 20.59
C ARG A 49 6.50 7.26 19.38
N GLY A 50 7.21 8.15 18.69
CA GLY A 50 6.72 8.78 17.45
C GLY A 50 6.50 7.75 16.35
N ALA A 51 7.48 6.88 16.13
CA ALA A 51 7.38 5.78 15.18
C ALA A 51 6.20 4.84 15.47
N ARG A 52 5.96 4.52 16.76
CA ARG A 52 4.79 3.73 17.16
C ARG A 52 3.48 4.45 16.87
N THR A 53 3.38 5.74 17.16
CA THR A 53 2.18 6.53 16.87
C THR A 53 1.88 6.52 15.37
N GLN A 54 2.87 6.67 14.51
CA GLN A 54 2.72 6.54 13.07
C GLN A 54 2.33 5.12 12.64
N TYR A 55 3.00 4.10 13.20
CA TYR A 55 2.69 2.71 12.89
C TYR A 55 1.22 2.35 13.20
N LEU A 56 0.63 2.91 14.23
CA LEU A 56 -0.77 2.66 14.59
C LEU A 56 -1.77 3.16 13.52
N THR A 57 -1.34 4.01 12.59
CA THR A 57 -2.14 4.48 11.45
C THR A 57 -1.80 3.74 10.15
N SER A 58 -0.83 2.84 10.16
CA SER A 58 -0.39 2.09 8.99
C SER A 58 -1.33 0.92 8.65
N GLY A 59 -1.37 0.54 7.38
CA GLY A 59 -2.03 -0.69 6.93
C GLY A 59 -1.42 -1.95 7.54
N HIS A 60 -0.13 -1.94 7.90
CA HIS A 60 0.57 -3.09 8.48
C HIS A 60 -0.01 -3.53 9.83
N ARG A 61 -0.56 -2.60 10.61
CA ARG A 61 -1.17 -2.92 11.92
C ARG A 61 -2.29 -3.95 11.84
N ASN A 62 -3.02 -3.98 10.74
CA ASN A 62 -4.23 -4.81 10.60
C ASN A 62 -4.04 -6.00 9.64
N LEU A 63 -2.81 -6.27 9.20
CA LEU A 63 -2.50 -7.34 8.25
C LEU A 63 -2.33 -8.71 8.90
N GLY A 64 -2.02 -8.75 10.19
CA GLY A 64 -1.89 -9.99 10.94
C GLY A 64 -3.28 -10.55 11.30
N ASN A 65 -3.54 -11.79 10.88
CA ASN A 65 -4.74 -12.50 11.25
C ASN A 65 -4.35 -13.92 11.66
N ALA A 66 -4.89 -14.39 12.79
CA ALA A 66 -4.66 -15.74 13.28
C ALA A 66 -4.96 -16.82 12.23
N SER A 67 -5.91 -16.57 11.31
CA SER A 67 -6.25 -17.49 10.22
C SER A 67 -5.10 -17.69 9.21
N TYR A 68 -4.15 -16.78 9.13
CA TYR A 68 -2.99 -16.91 8.24
C TYR A 68 -1.80 -17.63 8.87
N ALA A 69 -1.79 -17.79 10.19
CA ALA A 69 -0.67 -18.33 10.93
C ALA A 69 -0.30 -19.77 10.57
N ASN A 70 -1.31 -20.54 10.18
CA ASN A 70 -1.17 -21.97 9.89
C ASN A 70 -1.57 -22.31 8.45
N SER A 71 -1.61 -21.31 7.57
CA SER A 71 -1.84 -21.46 6.15
C SER A 71 -0.54 -21.45 5.39
N ASP A 72 -0.40 -22.35 4.43
CA ASP A 72 0.74 -22.41 3.52
C ASP A 72 0.99 -21.04 2.90
N ASP A 73 2.23 -20.65 2.79
CA ASP A 73 2.72 -19.41 2.20
C ASP A 73 2.16 -18.09 2.78
N CYS A 74 1.04 -18.11 3.52
CA CYS A 74 0.44 -16.88 4.04
C CYS A 74 1.23 -16.32 5.23
N GLN A 75 1.62 -17.19 6.16
CA GLN A 75 2.26 -16.78 7.41
C GLN A 75 3.57 -16.02 7.21
N GLY A 76 4.32 -16.32 6.14
CA GLY A 76 5.58 -15.64 5.83
C GLY A 76 5.46 -14.15 5.49
N CYS A 77 4.25 -13.65 5.23
CA CYS A 77 3.94 -12.25 4.98
C CYS A 77 2.93 -11.67 5.98
N HIS A 78 2.08 -12.51 6.58
CA HIS A 78 0.95 -12.07 7.39
C HIS A 78 1.12 -12.30 8.89
N THR A 79 2.22 -12.91 9.34
CA THR A 79 2.54 -13.06 10.76
C THR A 79 3.97 -12.65 11.06
N ASN A 80 4.21 -12.14 12.26
CA ASN A 80 5.55 -11.79 12.72
C ASN A 80 6.47 -13.02 12.77
N GLU A 81 6.03 -14.12 13.34
CA GLU A 81 6.79 -15.36 13.52
C GLU A 81 7.15 -15.98 12.17
N GLY A 82 6.18 -16.07 11.26
CA GLY A 82 6.40 -16.60 9.91
C GLY A 82 7.36 -15.75 9.09
N PHE A 83 7.26 -14.43 9.18
CA PHE A 83 8.21 -13.53 8.51
C PHE A 83 9.63 -13.70 9.04
N ILE A 84 9.81 -13.71 10.36
CA ILE A 84 11.12 -13.89 10.99
C ILE A 84 11.73 -15.24 10.58
N GLU A 85 10.93 -16.31 10.58
CA GLU A 85 11.40 -17.62 10.14
C GLU A 85 11.84 -17.62 8.67
N ARG A 86 11.02 -17.04 7.79
CA ARG A 86 11.32 -16.93 6.37
C ARG A 86 12.60 -16.13 6.09
N VAL A 87 12.80 -15.03 6.76
CA VAL A 87 14.00 -14.19 6.58
C VAL A 87 15.25 -14.92 7.05
N ASN A 88 15.16 -15.68 8.14
CA ASN A 88 16.30 -16.38 8.72
C ASN A 88 16.62 -17.70 7.99
N LYS A 89 15.62 -18.42 7.50
CA LYS A 89 15.77 -19.76 6.92
C LYS A 89 15.53 -19.82 5.40
N GLY A 90 14.99 -18.75 4.81
CA GLY A 90 14.60 -18.72 3.39
C GLY A 90 13.22 -19.32 3.11
N SER A 91 12.61 -20.02 4.08
CA SER A 91 11.28 -20.64 3.96
C SER A 91 10.58 -20.64 5.31
N VAL A 92 9.29 -20.92 5.30
CA VAL A 92 8.50 -21.14 6.52
C VAL A 92 8.19 -22.62 6.64
N ASP A 93 8.30 -23.16 7.85
CA ASP A 93 7.82 -24.52 8.14
C ASP A 93 6.32 -24.52 8.35
N THR A 94 5.57 -24.80 7.28
CA THR A 94 4.10 -24.81 7.28
C THR A 94 3.49 -25.92 8.15
N LYS A 95 4.29 -26.90 8.56
CA LYS A 95 3.87 -27.98 9.49
C LYS A 95 3.96 -27.54 10.95
N LYS A 96 4.66 -26.46 11.22
CA LYS A 96 4.81 -25.92 12.57
C LYS A 96 3.58 -25.09 12.95
N PHE A 97 2.82 -25.59 13.93
CA PHE A 97 1.68 -24.87 14.47
C PHE A 97 2.12 -23.67 15.32
N VAL A 98 1.67 -22.47 14.94
CA VAL A 98 1.85 -21.26 15.73
C VAL A 98 0.58 -21.01 16.54
N ARG A 99 0.65 -21.25 17.85
CA ARG A 99 -0.53 -21.20 18.73
C ARG A 99 -1.06 -19.78 18.94
N TYR A 100 -0.16 -18.82 19.07
CA TYR A 100 -0.49 -17.41 19.31
C TYR A 100 0.30 -16.55 18.33
N PRO A 101 -0.14 -16.47 17.06
CA PRO A 101 0.55 -15.65 16.05
C PRO A 101 0.41 -14.18 16.42
N SER A 102 1.50 -13.44 16.32
CA SER A 102 1.48 -12.00 16.46
C SER A 102 1.35 -11.32 15.11
N GLU A 103 0.74 -10.15 15.15
CA GLU A 103 0.63 -9.27 13.99
C GLU A 103 2.00 -8.76 13.55
N ILE A 104 2.07 -8.26 12.31
CA ILE A 104 3.23 -7.52 11.82
C ILE A 104 3.49 -6.34 12.78
N GLY A 105 4.71 -6.18 13.21
CA GLY A 105 5.06 -5.17 14.22
C GLY A 105 6.49 -4.68 14.08
N CYS A 106 6.95 -3.93 15.10
CA CYS A 106 8.30 -3.36 15.10
C CYS A 106 9.36 -4.44 14.89
N PHE A 107 9.24 -5.56 15.58
CA PHE A 107 10.20 -6.67 15.53
C PHE A 107 10.12 -7.53 14.27
N THR A 108 9.07 -7.40 13.49
CA THR A 108 8.99 -8.00 12.16
C THR A 108 10.04 -7.40 11.24
N CYS A 109 10.18 -6.08 11.27
CA CYS A 109 11.11 -5.34 10.40
C CYS A 109 12.48 -5.13 11.04
N HIS A 110 12.55 -4.90 12.33
CA HIS A 110 13.77 -4.59 13.08
C HIS A 110 14.24 -5.77 13.94
N ALA A 111 15.58 -5.88 14.08
CA ALA A 111 16.23 -6.86 14.98
C ALA A 111 16.90 -6.14 16.16
N PRO A 112 16.13 -5.59 17.12
CA PRO A 112 16.61 -4.50 17.93
C PRO A 112 17.36 -4.92 19.20
N HIS A 113 16.86 -5.87 19.96
CA HIS A 113 17.29 -5.96 21.35
C HIS A 113 18.61 -6.67 21.57
N GLU A 114 19.05 -7.52 20.64
CA GLU A 114 20.31 -8.23 20.77
C GLU A 114 21.52 -7.32 20.61
N THR A 115 21.36 -6.25 19.82
CA THR A 115 22.47 -5.36 19.45
C THR A 115 22.29 -3.92 19.95
N GLY A 116 21.15 -3.57 20.52
CA GLY A 116 20.80 -2.20 20.92
C GLY A 116 20.68 -1.23 19.75
N ASN A 117 20.67 -1.70 18.52
CA ASN A 117 20.43 -0.91 17.32
C ASN A 117 19.13 -1.34 16.64
N PHE A 118 18.46 -0.43 15.97
CA PHE A 118 17.23 -0.69 15.23
C PHE A 118 17.54 -1.11 13.79
N SER A 119 18.50 -2.01 13.58
CA SER A 119 18.84 -2.51 12.26
C SER A 119 17.67 -3.28 11.63
N LEU A 120 17.57 -3.20 10.31
CA LEU A 120 16.58 -3.97 9.56
C LEU A 120 17.02 -5.45 9.54
N ARG A 121 16.04 -6.36 9.66
CA ARG A 121 16.29 -7.82 9.60
C ARG A 121 16.80 -8.27 8.23
N LYS A 122 16.40 -7.55 7.17
CA LYS A 122 16.79 -7.91 5.82
C LYS A 122 17.09 -6.68 4.98
N THR A 123 18.33 -6.63 4.48
CA THR A 123 18.79 -5.65 3.49
C THR A 123 19.47 -6.32 2.29
N THR A 124 19.62 -7.65 2.33
CA THR A 124 20.13 -8.43 1.21
C THR A 124 19.09 -8.61 0.12
N ALA A 125 19.52 -8.79 -1.12
CA ALA A 125 18.67 -8.94 -2.28
C ALA A 125 17.57 -10.01 -2.09
N VAL A 126 16.42 -9.79 -2.75
CA VAL A 126 15.24 -10.68 -2.73
C VAL A 126 15.07 -11.32 -4.11
N LYS A 127 14.77 -12.60 -4.13
CA LYS A 127 14.32 -13.30 -5.34
C LYS A 127 12.81 -13.14 -5.47
N LEU A 128 12.34 -12.50 -6.55
CA LEU A 128 10.93 -12.43 -6.90
C LEU A 128 10.41 -13.79 -7.39
N ALA A 129 9.09 -13.95 -7.43
CA ALA A 129 8.45 -15.22 -7.80
C ALA A 129 8.88 -15.76 -9.18
N ASN A 130 9.21 -14.89 -10.12
CA ASN A 130 9.71 -15.25 -11.45
C ASN A 130 11.24 -15.48 -11.51
N GLY A 131 11.94 -15.45 -10.37
CA GLY A 131 13.37 -15.65 -10.24
C GLY A 131 14.25 -14.42 -10.48
N VAL A 132 13.67 -13.28 -10.84
CA VAL A 132 14.38 -12.00 -10.97
C VAL A 132 14.89 -11.55 -9.60
N THR A 133 16.13 -11.07 -9.57
CA THR A 133 16.72 -10.52 -8.34
C THR A 133 16.35 -9.07 -8.19
N PHE A 134 15.71 -8.73 -7.07
CA PHE A 134 15.41 -7.37 -6.65
C PHE A 134 16.40 -6.95 -5.57
N ASP A 135 17.16 -5.88 -5.83
CA ASP A 135 18.14 -5.33 -4.88
C ASP A 135 18.03 -3.81 -4.81
N ARG A 136 17.43 -3.33 -3.71
CA ARG A 136 17.16 -1.94 -3.42
C ARG A 136 17.41 -1.61 -1.94
N GLY A 137 18.56 -2.04 -1.43
CA GLY A 137 19.00 -1.71 -0.08
C GLY A 137 17.95 -1.98 0.99
N LYS A 138 17.48 -0.93 1.68
CA LYS A 138 16.43 -1.03 2.71
C LYS A 138 15.09 -1.50 2.13
N GLY A 139 14.82 -1.21 0.86
CA GLY A 139 13.62 -1.67 0.14
C GLY A 139 13.52 -3.18 0.01
N ASN A 140 14.62 -3.92 0.19
CA ASN A 140 14.62 -5.37 0.15
C ASN A 140 13.78 -6.00 1.27
N LEU A 141 13.71 -5.33 2.43
CA LEU A 141 12.78 -5.73 3.49
C LEU A 141 11.33 -5.65 3.00
N CYS A 142 10.96 -4.53 2.37
CA CYS A 142 9.61 -4.32 1.83
C CYS A 142 9.29 -5.36 0.75
N ALA A 143 10.19 -5.54 -0.22
CA ALA A 143 10.05 -6.52 -1.31
C ALA A 143 9.95 -7.97 -0.82
N SER A 144 10.35 -8.26 0.41
CA SER A 144 10.16 -9.59 0.99
C SER A 144 8.68 -9.98 1.11
N CYS A 145 7.77 -9.01 1.23
CA CYS A 145 6.31 -9.23 1.23
C CYS A 145 5.63 -8.57 0.02
N HIS A 146 6.08 -7.37 -0.37
CA HIS A 146 5.52 -6.61 -1.47
C HIS A 146 6.04 -7.08 -2.82
N GLN A 147 5.76 -8.33 -3.15
CA GLN A 147 6.02 -8.97 -4.42
C GLN A 147 4.88 -9.90 -4.82
N ALA A 148 4.72 -10.17 -6.11
CA ALA A 148 3.75 -11.14 -6.59
C ALA A 148 4.08 -12.54 -6.03
N ARG A 149 3.06 -13.30 -5.65
CA ARG A 149 3.21 -14.67 -5.13
C ARG A 149 3.24 -15.71 -6.24
N ARG A 150 2.70 -15.36 -7.41
CA ARG A 150 2.54 -16.28 -8.54
C ARG A 150 3.00 -15.60 -9.82
N THR A 151 3.35 -16.41 -10.80
CA THR A 151 3.78 -15.93 -12.11
C THR A 151 2.61 -15.97 -13.10
N PRO A 152 2.57 -15.08 -14.11
CA PRO A 152 1.55 -15.15 -15.14
C PRO A 152 1.65 -16.45 -15.96
N LYS A 153 2.85 -17.05 -16.05
CA LYS A 153 3.06 -18.29 -16.78
C LYS A 153 2.15 -19.42 -16.28
N ASP A 154 2.01 -19.54 -14.97
CA ASP A 154 1.18 -20.61 -14.38
C ASP A 154 -0.29 -20.23 -14.36
N GLU A 155 -0.60 -19.00 -13.95
CA GLU A 155 -1.96 -18.50 -13.79
C GLU A 155 -2.70 -18.35 -15.14
N VAL A 156 -2.03 -17.82 -16.17
CA VAL A 156 -2.65 -17.61 -17.49
C VAL A 156 -2.74 -18.91 -18.27
N LYS A 157 -1.77 -19.80 -18.12
CA LYS A 157 -1.77 -21.11 -18.79
C LYS A 157 -2.97 -21.98 -18.38
N ALA A 158 -3.42 -21.91 -17.14
CA ALA A 158 -4.56 -22.66 -16.63
C ALA A 158 -5.88 -22.21 -17.28
N ARG A 159 -5.97 -20.99 -17.81
CA ARG A 159 -7.11 -20.41 -18.53
C ARG A 159 -8.43 -20.42 -17.76
N ASN A 160 -8.40 -20.66 -16.46
CA ASN A 160 -9.54 -20.59 -15.58
C ASN A 160 -9.26 -19.68 -14.38
N ILE A 161 -10.28 -19.29 -13.67
CA ILE A 161 -10.20 -18.31 -12.58
C ILE A 161 -10.92 -18.93 -11.36
N PRO A 162 -10.22 -19.79 -10.62
CA PRO A 162 -10.85 -20.64 -9.61
C PRO A 162 -11.27 -19.90 -8.35
N THR A 163 -10.60 -18.82 -7.99
CA THR A 163 -10.82 -18.12 -6.72
C THR A 163 -10.73 -16.60 -6.87
N SER A 164 -11.27 -15.87 -5.92
CA SER A 164 -11.15 -14.40 -5.85
C SER A 164 -9.71 -13.93 -5.64
N SER A 165 -8.85 -14.76 -5.05
CA SER A 165 -7.43 -14.47 -4.85
C SER A 165 -6.53 -14.85 -6.04
N TRP A 166 -7.11 -15.23 -7.17
CA TRP A 166 -6.37 -15.54 -8.40
C TRP A 166 -5.58 -14.33 -8.90
N GLY A 167 -4.42 -14.57 -9.55
CA GLY A 167 -3.55 -13.53 -10.09
C GLY A 167 -2.33 -13.24 -9.21
N ALA A 168 -1.74 -12.06 -9.37
CA ALA A 168 -0.50 -11.65 -8.70
C ALA A 168 -0.58 -11.58 -7.16
N HIS A 169 -1.78 -11.68 -6.59
CA HIS A 169 -2.06 -11.43 -5.18
C HIS A 169 -1.90 -9.92 -4.83
N HIS A 170 -2.10 -9.55 -3.55
CA HIS A 170 -1.97 -8.17 -3.11
C HIS A 170 -0.50 -7.84 -2.87
N GLY A 171 0.11 -7.07 -3.74
CA GLY A 171 1.43 -6.56 -3.41
C GLY A 171 2.53 -6.71 -4.45
N PRO A 172 2.27 -6.61 -5.78
CA PRO A 172 3.32 -6.76 -6.79
C PRO A 172 4.18 -5.49 -6.98
N GLN A 173 4.38 -4.69 -5.92
CA GLN A 173 5.07 -3.41 -6.01
C GLN A 173 6.53 -3.55 -6.44
N ALA A 174 7.23 -4.55 -5.90
CA ALA A 174 8.61 -4.82 -6.30
C ALA A 174 8.70 -5.29 -7.76
N ASP A 175 7.76 -6.11 -8.20
CA ASP A 175 7.66 -6.59 -9.58
C ASP A 175 7.34 -5.43 -10.54
N MET A 176 6.38 -4.56 -10.18
CA MET A 176 6.05 -3.37 -10.95
C MET A 176 7.24 -2.42 -11.07
N LEU A 177 7.92 -2.12 -9.97
CA LEU A 177 9.11 -1.28 -9.97
C LEU A 177 10.22 -1.88 -10.83
N ALA A 178 10.44 -3.19 -10.75
CA ALA A 178 11.41 -3.91 -11.56
C ALA A 178 10.98 -4.05 -13.04
N GLY A 179 9.71 -3.80 -13.37
CA GLY A 179 9.15 -3.98 -14.70
C GLY A 179 9.21 -5.45 -15.13
N THR A 180 8.61 -6.33 -14.35
CA THR A 180 8.66 -7.78 -14.56
C THR A 180 7.44 -8.48 -13.97
N ASN A 181 7.24 -9.74 -14.32
CA ASN A 181 6.25 -10.65 -13.71
C ASN A 181 4.78 -10.31 -13.96
N ALA A 182 4.47 -9.40 -14.91
CA ALA A 182 3.15 -9.28 -15.48
C ALA A 182 3.00 -10.19 -16.72
N TYR A 183 1.82 -10.28 -17.28
CA TYR A 183 1.59 -11.02 -18.52
C TYR A 183 2.05 -10.17 -19.72
N GLU A 184 3.27 -10.40 -20.13
CA GLU A 184 3.90 -9.73 -21.27
C GLU A 184 3.64 -10.51 -22.56
N LEU A 185 3.23 -9.80 -23.63
CA LEU A 185 3.04 -10.41 -24.94
C LEU A 185 4.41 -10.70 -25.57
N PRO A 186 4.60 -11.88 -26.21
CA PRO A 186 5.92 -12.33 -26.67
C PRO A 186 6.56 -11.43 -27.73
N ASP A 187 5.75 -10.74 -28.53
CA ASP A 187 6.17 -9.87 -29.63
C ASP A 187 6.35 -8.40 -29.22
N LYS A 188 6.18 -8.09 -27.95
CA LYS A 188 6.26 -6.73 -27.43
C LYS A 188 7.47 -6.56 -26.50
N LYS A 189 7.98 -5.31 -26.47
CA LYS A 189 8.99 -4.91 -25.48
C LYS A 189 8.35 -4.14 -24.36
N TYR A 190 8.87 -4.32 -23.15
CA TYR A 190 8.37 -3.69 -21.94
C TYR A 190 9.46 -2.92 -21.20
N SER A 191 9.09 -1.78 -20.67
CA SER A 191 10.03 -0.81 -20.10
C SER A 191 10.35 -1.11 -18.63
N LYS A 192 11.58 -0.81 -18.26
CA LYS A 192 12.00 -0.77 -16.86
C LYS A 192 11.71 0.60 -16.26
N SER A 193 11.44 0.64 -14.98
CA SER A 193 11.19 1.90 -14.28
C SER A 193 12.45 2.77 -14.25
N PRO A 194 12.36 4.07 -14.58
CA PRO A 194 13.45 5.01 -14.28
C PRO A 194 13.78 5.04 -12.79
N HIS A 195 12.79 4.91 -11.90
CA HIS A 195 13.01 4.81 -10.46
C HIS A 195 13.86 3.57 -10.10
N ALA A 196 13.68 2.46 -10.80
CA ALA A 196 14.50 1.27 -10.60
C ALA A 196 15.96 1.46 -11.03
N ALA A 197 16.28 2.43 -11.87
CA ALA A 197 17.66 2.74 -12.26
C ALA A 197 18.40 3.61 -11.23
N LEU A 198 17.68 4.27 -10.31
CA LEU A 198 18.25 5.20 -9.34
C LEU A 198 18.51 4.51 -7.99
N PRO A 199 19.76 4.42 -7.51
CA PRO A 199 20.08 3.77 -6.23
C PRO A 199 19.33 4.39 -5.04
N GLN A 200 19.10 5.71 -5.06
CA GLN A 200 18.41 6.44 -4.01
C GLN A 200 16.88 6.25 -4.01
N ALA A 201 16.30 5.69 -5.07
CA ALA A 201 14.86 5.44 -5.17
C ALA A 201 14.47 4.12 -4.48
N GLU A 202 14.86 3.98 -3.22
CA GLU A 202 14.38 2.89 -2.37
C GLU A 202 12.93 3.15 -1.94
N CYS A 203 12.19 2.09 -1.59
CA CYS A 203 10.81 2.20 -1.09
C CYS A 203 10.69 3.22 0.05
N VAL A 204 11.63 3.18 0.99
CA VAL A 204 11.66 4.07 2.16
C VAL A 204 11.86 5.54 1.80
N ALA A 205 12.50 5.84 0.67
CA ALA A 205 12.74 7.22 0.25
C ALA A 205 11.46 7.98 -0.08
N CYS A 206 10.44 7.29 -0.55
CA CYS A 206 9.13 7.86 -0.81
C CYS A 206 8.17 7.61 0.36
N HIS A 207 8.01 6.35 0.77
CA HIS A 207 6.97 5.94 1.71
C HIS A 207 7.26 6.35 3.17
N MET A 208 8.53 6.52 3.55
CA MET A 208 8.91 6.90 4.92
C MET A 208 9.42 8.33 5.05
N THR A 209 9.50 9.10 3.97
CA THR A 209 9.83 10.52 4.08
C THR A 209 8.71 11.25 4.80
N LEU A 210 9.06 12.04 5.81
CA LEU A 210 8.08 12.87 6.53
C LEU A 210 7.62 14.02 5.63
N PRO A 211 6.33 14.39 5.67
CA PRO A 211 5.84 15.54 4.93
C PRO A 211 6.44 16.83 5.45
N ASN A 212 6.49 17.84 4.59
CA ASN A 212 7.02 19.17 4.93
C ASN A 212 5.94 20.08 5.55
N GLY A 213 6.41 21.14 6.21
CA GLY A 213 5.57 22.23 6.72
C GLY A 213 4.62 21.80 7.82
N ARG A 214 3.39 22.30 7.78
CA ARG A 214 2.38 22.07 8.83
C ARG A 214 1.97 20.60 9.02
N TYR A 215 2.25 19.75 8.05
CA TYR A 215 1.91 18.32 8.11
C TYR A 215 3.04 17.43 8.62
N SER A 216 4.21 18.02 8.94
CA SER A 216 5.41 17.28 9.37
C SER A 216 5.20 16.43 10.63
N LEU A 217 4.21 16.77 11.44
CA LEU A 217 3.83 16.03 12.65
C LEU A 217 2.60 15.15 12.49
N ALA A 218 2.02 15.06 11.28
CA ALA A 218 0.85 14.22 11.04
C ALA A 218 1.22 12.74 11.15
N PRO A 219 0.65 11.98 12.10
CA PRO A 219 1.04 10.58 12.30
C PRO A 219 0.57 9.67 11.17
N ALA A 220 -0.44 10.09 10.40
CA ALA A 220 -1.05 9.28 9.35
C ALA A 220 -0.29 9.27 8.03
N ILE A 221 0.78 10.08 7.88
CA ILE A 221 1.46 10.30 6.60
C ILE A 221 2.97 10.23 6.78
N GLY A 222 3.64 9.46 5.92
CA GLY A 222 5.10 9.28 5.97
C GLY A 222 5.58 8.53 7.21
N GLY A 223 6.89 8.43 7.39
CA GLY A 223 7.49 7.72 8.50
C GLY A 223 6.99 6.26 8.60
N HIS A 224 6.73 5.80 9.80
CA HIS A 224 6.24 4.43 10.05
C HIS A 224 4.74 4.25 9.78
N SER A 225 4.02 5.26 9.27
CA SER A 225 2.70 5.04 8.68
C SER A 225 2.80 4.39 7.31
N PHE A 226 3.92 4.58 6.61
CA PHE A 226 4.19 4.16 5.22
C PHE A 226 3.22 4.76 4.20
N ASN A 227 2.27 5.57 4.62
CA ASN A 227 1.25 6.13 3.77
C ASN A 227 1.77 7.36 3.02
N LEU A 228 1.58 7.40 1.70
CA LEU A 228 1.81 8.61 0.90
C LEU A 228 0.64 9.58 0.97
N GLU A 229 -0.53 9.12 1.40
CA GLU A 229 -1.72 9.96 1.55
C GLU A 229 -2.42 9.67 2.88
N GLY A 230 -3.14 10.65 3.37
CA GLY A 230 -3.94 10.51 4.58
C GLY A 230 -4.86 11.70 4.77
N GLU A 231 -5.69 11.63 5.78
CA GLU A 231 -6.56 12.72 6.18
C GLU A 231 -5.94 13.47 7.36
N VAL A 232 -5.81 14.78 7.23
CA VAL A 232 -5.31 15.66 8.28
C VAL A 232 -6.25 16.86 8.37
N HIS A 233 -6.89 17.04 9.53
CA HIS A 233 -7.90 18.07 9.73
C HIS A 233 -8.98 18.08 8.62
N GLU A 234 -9.57 16.92 8.36
CA GLU A 234 -10.63 16.73 7.35
C GLU A 234 -10.18 17.06 5.91
N GLN A 235 -8.89 17.21 5.69
CA GLN A 235 -8.31 17.45 4.38
C GLN A 235 -7.48 16.25 3.93
N ARG A 236 -7.75 15.78 2.73
CA ARG A 236 -6.91 14.77 2.09
C ARG A 236 -5.57 15.40 1.68
N VAL A 237 -4.50 14.86 2.22
CA VAL A 237 -3.13 15.33 1.98
C VAL A 237 -2.33 14.22 1.33
N VAL A 238 -1.57 14.57 0.30
CA VAL A 238 -0.62 13.68 -0.36
C VAL A 238 0.80 14.17 -0.10
N ASN A 239 1.66 13.27 0.36
CA ASN A 239 3.05 13.56 0.69
C ASN A 239 3.92 13.52 -0.58
N THR A 240 4.38 14.67 -1.01
CA THR A 240 5.30 14.80 -2.15
C THR A 240 6.76 14.95 -1.73
N ALA A 241 7.05 15.03 -0.44
CA ALA A 241 8.40 15.37 0.06
C ALA A 241 9.47 14.38 -0.42
N GLY A 242 9.14 13.07 -0.46
CA GLY A 242 10.06 12.05 -0.97
C GLY A 242 10.36 12.19 -2.47
N CYS A 243 9.42 12.73 -3.24
CA CYS A 243 9.62 12.98 -4.67
C CYS A 243 10.56 14.17 -4.94
N LEU A 244 10.60 15.13 -4.01
CA LEU A 244 11.32 16.39 -4.14
C LEU A 244 12.73 16.34 -3.56
N THR A 245 13.24 15.16 -3.19
CA THR A 245 14.63 15.03 -2.74
C THR A 245 15.62 15.39 -3.83
N SER A 246 16.82 15.82 -3.41
CA SER A 246 17.87 16.30 -4.34
C SER A 246 18.14 15.31 -5.47
N GLY A 247 18.10 15.81 -6.71
CA GLY A 247 18.35 15.02 -7.92
C GLY A 247 17.14 14.27 -8.48
N CYS A 248 15.98 14.37 -7.81
CA CYS A 248 14.73 13.74 -8.28
C CYS A 248 13.83 14.77 -9.02
N HIS A 249 12.60 14.95 -8.59
CA HIS A 249 11.72 15.93 -9.21
C HIS A 249 11.97 17.34 -8.67
N ARG A 250 11.94 18.35 -9.55
CA ARG A 250 12.07 19.76 -9.13
C ARG A 250 10.79 20.28 -8.50
N GLU A 251 9.66 19.87 -9.06
CA GLU A 251 8.32 20.23 -8.59
C GLU A 251 7.42 19.00 -8.66
N MET A 252 6.59 18.85 -7.66
CA MET A 252 5.49 17.90 -7.62
C MET A 252 4.52 18.32 -6.55
N LYS A 253 3.25 18.43 -6.91
CA LYS A 253 2.18 18.87 -6.00
C LYS A 253 1.03 17.87 -6.05
N GLN A 254 0.18 17.94 -5.06
CA GLN A 254 -1.12 17.26 -5.11
C GLN A 254 -2.06 18.04 -6.02
N VAL A 255 -2.79 17.32 -6.87
CA VAL A 255 -3.95 17.89 -7.57
C VAL A 255 -5.05 18.09 -6.54
N LYS A 256 -5.48 19.35 -6.34
CA LYS A 256 -6.42 19.74 -5.29
C LYS A 256 -7.66 18.84 -5.25
N GLY A 257 -7.98 18.33 -4.07
CA GLY A 257 -9.17 17.49 -3.84
C GLY A 257 -9.06 16.04 -4.36
N THR A 258 -7.90 15.63 -4.87
CA THR A 258 -7.68 14.28 -5.38
C THR A 258 -6.48 13.61 -4.69
N PRO A 259 -6.33 12.28 -4.79
CA PRO A 259 -5.13 11.57 -4.33
C PRO A 259 -3.99 11.59 -5.38
N TYR A 260 -4.07 12.42 -6.40
CA TYR A 260 -3.17 12.38 -7.54
C TYR A 260 -2.07 13.44 -7.43
N PHE A 261 -0.91 13.10 -7.98
CA PHE A 261 0.18 14.05 -8.22
C PHE A 261 -0.08 14.81 -9.53
N ASP A 262 0.42 16.03 -9.62
CA ASP A 262 0.29 16.90 -10.80
C ASP A 262 1.23 16.53 -11.96
N ARG A 263 1.80 15.32 -11.94
CA ARG A 263 2.67 14.83 -13.00
C ARG A 263 1.85 14.44 -14.23
N LYS A 264 1.89 15.29 -15.24
CA LYS A 264 1.20 15.03 -16.51
C LYS A 264 1.81 13.84 -17.27
N ALA A 265 0.94 13.09 -17.92
CA ALA A 265 1.33 12.04 -18.85
C ALA A 265 1.99 12.63 -20.09
N PRO A 266 2.89 11.89 -20.76
CA PRO A 266 3.43 12.28 -22.06
C PRO A 266 2.39 12.30 -23.19
N ALA A 267 1.32 11.54 -23.07
CA ALA A 267 0.27 11.42 -24.06
C ALA A 267 -1.08 11.11 -23.40
N ASP A 268 -2.16 11.27 -24.14
CA ASP A 268 -3.50 10.79 -23.84
C ASP A 268 -3.52 9.28 -24.12
N TYR A 269 -3.30 8.48 -23.08
CA TYR A 269 -3.18 7.02 -23.18
C TYR A 269 -4.53 6.32 -23.20
N ASP A 270 -5.52 6.86 -22.51
CA ASP A 270 -6.85 6.27 -22.41
C ASP A 270 -7.77 6.67 -23.59
N GLY A 271 -7.32 7.61 -24.41
CA GLY A 271 -8.02 8.04 -25.64
C GLY A 271 -9.27 8.88 -25.37
N ASN A 272 -9.32 9.61 -24.24
CA ASN A 272 -10.44 10.48 -23.89
C ASN A 272 -10.34 11.89 -24.52
N GLY A 273 -9.27 12.18 -25.27
CA GLY A 273 -9.00 13.45 -25.94
C GLY A 273 -8.27 14.48 -25.08
N LYS A 274 -7.81 14.11 -23.88
CA LYS A 274 -7.10 14.98 -22.94
C LYS A 274 -5.82 14.33 -22.47
N ILE A 275 -4.80 15.15 -22.24
CA ILE A 275 -3.58 14.72 -21.54
C ILE A 275 -3.72 15.10 -20.08
N GLU A 276 -3.94 14.11 -19.24
CA GLU A 276 -4.18 14.26 -17.80
C GLU A 276 -2.93 13.89 -16.98
N THR A 277 -3.09 13.67 -15.68
CA THR A 277 -2.00 13.11 -14.88
C THR A 277 -1.83 11.63 -15.19
N ILE A 278 -0.61 11.10 -14.97
CA ILE A 278 -0.35 9.66 -15.15
C ILE A 278 -1.38 8.78 -14.44
N GLN A 279 -1.76 9.17 -13.24
CA GLN A 279 -2.69 8.39 -12.45
C GLN A 279 -4.12 8.42 -13.00
N GLN A 280 -4.50 9.52 -13.65
CA GLN A 280 -5.79 9.64 -14.34
C GLN A 280 -5.81 8.85 -15.65
N GLU A 281 -4.75 8.92 -16.45
CA GLU A 281 -4.62 8.10 -17.66
C GLU A 281 -4.68 6.60 -17.35
N VAL A 282 -3.96 6.16 -16.30
CA VAL A 282 -4.04 4.76 -15.84
C VAL A 282 -5.44 4.41 -15.34
N GLN A 283 -6.12 5.34 -14.67
CA GLN A 283 -7.50 5.15 -14.24
C GLN A 283 -8.45 4.99 -15.43
N GLY A 284 -8.30 5.81 -16.48
CA GLY A 284 -9.09 5.70 -17.69
C GLY A 284 -8.88 4.36 -18.42
N LEU A 285 -7.62 3.89 -18.50
CA LEU A 285 -7.31 2.55 -19.02
C LEU A 285 -7.95 1.44 -18.20
N TYR A 286 -8.02 1.56 -16.85
CA TYR A 286 -8.77 0.62 -16.01
C TYR A 286 -10.23 0.57 -16.38
N GLU A 287 -10.84 1.73 -16.58
CA GLU A 287 -12.26 1.84 -16.87
C GLU A 287 -12.64 1.24 -18.22
N ARG A 288 -11.71 1.19 -19.17
CA ARG A 288 -11.92 0.45 -20.42
C ARG A 288 -11.99 -1.06 -20.20
N LEU A 289 -11.27 -1.59 -19.24
CA LEU A 289 -11.30 -3.02 -18.91
C LEU A 289 -12.44 -3.36 -17.95
N ILE A 290 -12.60 -2.56 -16.90
CA ILE A 290 -13.58 -2.77 -15.83
C ILE A 290 -14.02 -1.40 -15.31
N ASN A 291 -15.29 -1.09 -15.37
CA ASN A 291 -15.80 0.18 -14.85
C ASN A 291 -17.09 0.02 -14.02
N ILE A 292 -17.40 1.05 -13.25
CA ILE A 292 -18.58 1.08 -12.38
C ILE A 292 -19.91 1.01 -13.14
N LYS A 293 -19.91 1.41 -14.43
CA LYS A 293 -21.10 1.36 -15.30
C LYS A 293 -21.38 -0.04 -15.86
N GLY A 294 -20.46 -0.99 -15.62
CA GLY A 294 -20.56 -2.34 -16.15
C GLY A 294 -20.31 -2.48 -17.65
N THR A 295 -19.66 -1.47 -18.26
CA THR A 295 -19.40 -1.42 -19.72
C THR A 295 -17.95 -1.72 -20.09
N GLY A 296 -17.10 -2.12 -19.13
CA GLY A 296 -15.72 -2.51 -19.40
C GLY A 296 -15.63 -3.79 -20.21
N LEU A 297 -14.57 -3.93 -21.01
CA LEU A 297 -14.37 -5.08 -21.91
C LEU A 297 -14.48 -6.44 -21.22
N LEU A 298 -13.93 -6.57 -19.99
CA LEU A 298 -14.01 -7.81 -19.20
C LEU A 298 -15.39 -8.03 -18.54
N GLN A 299 -16.27 -7.02 -18.53
CA GLN A 299 -17.61 -7.10 -17.98
C GLN A 299 -18.66 -7.45 -19.03
N THR A 300 -18.44 -7.05 -20.30
CA THR A 300 -19.40 -7.18 -21.40
C THR A 300 -19.23 -8.46 -22.25
N MET A 301 -18.25 -9.28 -21.93
CA MET A 301 -18.03 -10.56 -22.61
C MET A 301 -19.14 -11.59 -22.27
N SER A 302 -19.29 -12.63 -23.12
CA SER A 302 -20.34 -13.65 -22.98
C SER A 302 -20.35 -14.37 -21.63
N ASN A 303 -19.17 -14.58 -21.04
CA ASN A 303 -19.00 -15.07 -19.67
C ASN A 303 -18.23 -14.02 -18.88
N PRO A 304 -18.87 -13.01 -18.33
CA PRO A 304 -18.18 -11.88 -17.70
C PRO A 304 -17.42 -12.33 -16.44
N ILE A 305 -16.25 -11.77 -16.26
CA ILE A 305 -15.39 -11.99 -15.09
C ILE A 305 -15.79 -11.08 -13.93
N TYR A 306 -16.43 -9.96 -14.25
CA TYR A 306 -16.94 -8.99 -13.29
C TYR A 306 -18.42 -8.74 -13.52
N ASP A 307 -19.18 -8.54 -12.44
CA ASP A 307 -20.56 -8.10 -12.52
C ASP A 307 -20.66 -6.60 -12.86
N GLY A 308 -21.87 -6.11 -13.12
CA GLY A 308 -22.11 -4.68 -13.42
C GLY A 308 -21.78 -3.72 -12.27
N LYS A 309 -21.43 -4.25 -11.07
CA LYS A 309 -21.00 -3.48 -9.90
C LYS A 309 -19.49 -3.53 -9.68
N GLY A 310 -18.76 -4.22 -10.56
CA GLY A 310 -17.31 -4.37 -10.46
C GLY A 310 -16.85 -5.46 -9.47
N ASN A 311 -17.77 -6.37 -9.04
CA ASN A 311 -17.38 -7.50 -8.22
C ASN A 311 -16.86 -8.65 -9.09
N PHE A 312 -15.80 -9.27 -8.63
CA PHE A 312 -15.19 -10.42 -9.29
C PHE A 312 -16.07 -11.67 -9.21
N ILE A 313 -16.23 -12.36 -10.34
CA ILE A 313 -17.02 -13.60 -10.44
C ILE A 313 -16.06 -14.78 -10.71
N PRO A 314 -15.60 -15.50 -9.68
CA PRO A 314 -14.75 -16.66 -9.88
C PRO A 314 -15.48 -17.75 -10.67
N ASN A 315 -14.79 -18.38 -11.63
CA ASN A 315 -15.33 -19.48 -12.40
C ASN A 315 -14.22 -20.47 -12.77
N ASN A 316 -14.23 -21.62 -12.12
CA ASN A 316 -13.26 -22.70 -12.36
C ASN A 316 -13.68 -23.70 -13.47
N LYS A 317 -14.89 -23.57 -13.99
CA LYS A 317 -15.43 -24.46 -15.04
C LYS A 317 -15.22 -23.91 -16.44
N THR A 318 -15.15 -22.59 -16.59
CA THR A 318 -14.99 -21.94 -17.89
C THR A 318 -13.51 -21.86 -18.25
N GLN A 319 -13.20 -22.29 -19.48
CA GLN A 319 -11.89 -22.04 -20.10
C GLN A 319 -12.00 -20.76 -20.90
N TYR A 320 -11.36 -19.72 -20.41
CA TYR A 320 -11.32 -18.43 -21.10
C TYR A 320 -10.24 -18.40 -22.18
N PRO A 321 -10.39 -17.58 -23.24
CA PRO A 321 -9.28 -17.25 -24.14
C PRO A 321 -8.07 -16.72 -23.38
N VAL A 322 -6.86 -17.00 -23.87
CA VAL A 322 -5.62 -16.61 -23.18
C VAL A 322 -5.48 -15.08 -23.07
N GLU A 323 -5.94 -14.34 -24.08
CA GLU A 323 -5.97 -12.88 -24.09
C GLU A 323 -6.89 -12.31 -23.00
N VAL A 324 -7.98 -12.98 -22.68
CA VAL A 324 -8.89 -12.57 -21.59
C VAL A 324 -8.25 -12.78 -20.24
N VAL A 325 -7.65 -13.94 -20.03
CA VAL A 325 -6.97 -14.26 -18.75
C VAL A 325 -5.72 -13.39 -18.57
N GLY A 326 -4.98 -13.15 -19.66
CA GLY A 326 -3.82 -12.25 -19.67
C GLY A 326 -4.21 -10.81 -19.34
N ALA A 327 -5.28 -10.30 -19.96
CA ALA A 327 -5.80 -8.96 -19.68
C ALA A 327 -6.28 -8.81 -18.23
N LEU A 328 -6.95 -9.83 -17.69
CA LEU A 328 -7.36 -9.83 -16.29
C LEU A 328 -6.15 -9.86 -15.35
N TYR A 329 -5.13 -10.68 -15.67
CA TYR A 329 -3.91 -10.74 -14.87
C TYR A 329 -3.24 -9.36 -14.81
N ASN A 330 -3.06 -8.70 -15.96
CA ASN A 330 -2.46 -7.38 -16.04
C ASN A 330 -3.30 -6.30 -15.32
N TYR A 331 -4.61 -6.32 -15.49
CA TYR A 331 -5.51 -5.44 -14.75
C TYR A 331 -5.31 -5.59 -13.24
N LYS A 332 -5.34 -6.81 -12.72
CA LYS A 332 -5.12 -7.08 -11.29
C LYS A 332 -3.71 -6.70 -10.85
N PHE A 333 -2.70 -7.02 -11.63
CA PHE A 333 -1.31 -6.70 -11.33
C PHE A 333 -1.10 -5.19 -11.16
N VAL A 334 -1.57 -4.37 -12.11
CA VAL A 334 -1.45 -2.90 -12.03
C VAL A 334 -2.34 -2.31 -10.94
N LYS A 335 -3.55 -2.87 -10.73
CA LYS A 335 -4.46 -2.44 -9.67
C LYS A 335 -3.91 -2.72 -8.26
N GLU A 336 -3.39 -3.92 -8.04
CA GLU A 336 -2.85 -4.36 -6.74
C GLU A 336 -1.49 -3.73 -6.42
N ASP A 337 -0.75 -3.25 -7.42
CA ASP A 337 0.41 -2.37 -7.23
C ASP A 337 0.01 -1.08 -6.50
N GLY A 338 -1.18 -0.57 -6.73
CA GLY A 338 -1.77 0.57 -6.03
C GLY A 338 -1.21 1.93 -6.42
N SER A 339 -0.08 2.01 -7.13
CA SER A 339 0.58 3.28 -7.46
C SER A 339 -0.05 4.04 -8.63
N LYS A 340 -0.94 3.39 -9.38
CA LYS A 340 -1.50 3.92 -10.64
C LYS A 340 -0.41 4.43 -11.59
N GLY A 341 0.64 3.63 -11.77
CA GLY A 341 1.73 3.90 -12.69
C GLY A 341 2.91 4.70 -12.11
N ILE A 342 2.88 5.15 -10.86
CA ILE A 342 4.00 5.89 -10.27
C ILE A 342 5.25 5.01 -10.08
N HIS A 343 5.10 3.74 -9.72
CA HIS A 343 6.25 2.84 -9.59
C HIS A 343 6.94 2.58 -10.93
N ASN A 344 6.16 2.41 -12.00
CA ASN A 344 6.67 2.25 -13.37
C ASN A 344 5.62 2.65 -14.39
N THR A 345 5.62 3.90 -14.77
CA THR A 345 4.62 4.48 -15.68
C THR A 345 4.54 3.75 -17.00
N ALA A 346 5.67 3.59 -17.67
CA ALA A 346 5.68 2.99 -19.01
C ALA A 346 5.19 1.54 -18.97
N TYR A 347 5.66 0.75 -18.01
CA TYR A 347 5.25 -0.64 -17.88
C TYR A 347 3.76 -0.79 -17.59
N ALA A 348 3.22 0.00 -16.64
CA ALA A 348 1.80 -0.04 -16.31
C ALA A 348 0.91 0.31 -17.53
N VAL A 349 1.27 1.37 -18.26
CA VAL A 349 0.54 1.79 -19.47
C VAL A 349 0.66 0.75 -20.58
N GLN A 350 1.86 0.23 -20.84
CA GLN A 350 2.09 -0.83 -21.83
C GLN A 350 1.22 -2.06 -21.56
N LEU A 351 1.21 -2.55 -20.32
CA LEU A 351 0.42 -3.71 -19.93
C LEU A 351 -1.08 -3.50 -20.16
N LEU A 352 -1.61 -2.35 -19.77
CA LEU A 352 -3.04 -2.05 -19.91
C LEU A 352 -3.43 -1.81 -21.37
N MET A 353 -2.64 -1.05 -22.14
CA MET A 353 -2.92 -0.80 -23.57
C MET A 353 -2.85 -2.10 -24.38
N ASP A 354 -1.83 -2.94 -24.15
CA ASP A 354 -1.71 -4.24 -24.82
C ASP A 354 -2.88 -5.17 -24.45
N SER A 355 -3.32 -5.15 -23.19
CA SER A 355 -4.49 -5.90 -22.74
C SER A 355 -5.77 -5.43 -23.42
N ILE A 356 -5.98 -4.12 -23.51
CA ILE A 356 -7.15 -3.55 -24.22
C ILE A 356 -7.08 -3.92 -25.70
N LYS A 357 -5.94 -3.72 -26.36
CA LYS A 357 -5.74 -4.04 -27.78
C LYS A 357 -5.97 -5.51 -28.10
N SER A 358 -5.63 -6.41 -27.16
CA SER A 358 -5.88 -7.84 -27.34
C SER A 358 -7.38 -8.19 -27.37
N LEU A 359 -8.19 -7.46 -26.62
CA LEU A 359 -9.64 -7.62 -26.51
C LEU A 359 -10.44 -6.78 -27.51
N ASP A 360 -9.96 -5.55 -27.80
CA ASP A 360 -10.56 -4.62 -28.76
C ASP A 360 -9.55 -4.24 -29.84
N LYS A 361 -9.68 -4.85 -31.01
CA LYS A 361 -8.78 -4.61 -32.16
C LYS A 361 -8.86 -3.18 -32.71
N ASN A 362 -9.92 -2.45 -32.42
CA ASN A 362 -10.10 -1.05 -32.85
C ASN A 362 -9.47 -0.04 -31.89
N PHE A 363 -8.99 -0.47 -30.75
CA PHE A 363 -8.30 0.41 -29.82
C PHE A 363 -7.04 1.03 -30.46
N ASP A 364 -6.90 2.35 -30.37
CA ASP A 364 -5.71 3.06 -30.85
C ASP A 364 -4.56 2.91 -29.85
N ASP A 365 -3.59 2.06 -30.17
CA ASP A 365 -2.37 1.84 -29.38
C ASP A 365 -1.15 2.62 -29.92
N SER A 366 -1.34 3.58 -30.83
CA SER A 366 -0.26 4.37 -31.42
C SER A 366 0.54 5.20 -30.41
N LYS A 367 -0.06 5.52 -29.26
CA LYS A 367 0.57 6.26 -28.14
C LYS A 367 1.20 5.36 -27.08
N ARG A 368 1.24 4.04 -27.31
CA ARG A 368 1.88 3.11 -26.40
C ARG A 368 3.35 3.51 -26.14
N PRO A 369 3.82 3.62 -24.90
CA PRO A 369 5.22 3.89 -24.60
C PRO A 369 6.15 2.83 -25.23
N HIS A 370 7.34 3.26 -25.66
CA HIS A 370 8.35 2.38 -26.28
C HIS A 370 9.30 1.76 -25.26
#